data_499a39378196e796d420c7a6f1f44f72
#
_entry.id   499a39378196e796d420c7a6f1f44f72
#
_cell.length_a   1.000
_cell.length_b   1.000
_cell.length_c   1.000
_cell.angle_alpha   90.00
_cell.angle_beta   90.00
_cell.angle_gamma   90.00
#
_symmetry.space_group_name_H-M   'P 1'
#
loop_
_entity.id
_entity.type
_entity.pdbx_description
1 polymer ?
#
loop_
_entity_poly.entity_id
_entity_poly.type
_entity_poly.pdbx_seq_one_letter_code
_entity_poly.pdbx_strand_id
1 'polypeptide(L)'
;MANSLRRYVRGSERSLIALLAAALALAACSGDRFLGDQQSVMPTTPQQTAAAPPPPPTPAEREHQRILAAYGGAYDDAKLEARVSTVVNRLVAASDRPDLAYKVTLLNSPAVNAFALPTGQLYVTRGLLALANDDAELASVLSHEMSHVIAKHAALREEEARTVSITSSVVNDVLSDPQEGALALARSKIKFATFSRSQEFQADEMGVGIAARAGYDPFGAARFLTSMGRNADLRAGGNGADARSPDFFSSHPATPERVKAAQTTARQYSAPGTGAEAERDHTAYLASLDGLVYGEDPIEGYVRGRRFLHPKLGFTFTAPDGFTLENTAQAVLGLKDGGNEALRLDAVHVPAEQSL
;
A
#
# COMPACT_ATOMS: atom_id res chain seq x y z
N MET A 1 -30.80 52.47 28.39
CA MET A 1 -29.95 52.44 29.58
C MET A 1 -28.72 51.71 29.17
N ALA A 2 -27.76 52.35 28.67
CA ALA A 2 -26.71 53.16 29.32
C ALA A 2 -25.65 52.29 29.94
N ASN A 3 -24.48 52.31 29.23
CA ASN A 3 -23.13 52.62 29.73
C ASN A 3 -22.39 51.46 30.41
N SER A 4 -21.12 51.29 30.23
CA SER A 4 -19.94 52.07 29.79
C SER A 4 -18.76 51.09 29.66
N LEU A 5 -17.95 51.06 28.62
CA LEU A 5 -16.73 51.86 28.37
C LEU A 5 -15.70 51.92 29.54
N ARG A 6 -14.51 51.36 29.25
CA ARG A 6 -13.15 52.00 29.36
C ARG A 6 -12.11 50.91 29.17
N ARG A 7 -11.30 50.87 28.11
CA ARG A 7 -10.10 51.67 27.72
C ARG A 7 -9.10 51.85 28.85
N TYR A 8 -7.91 51.27 28.58
CA TYR A 8 -6.57 51.80 28.83
C TYR A 8 -5.60 50.98 27.98
N VAL A 9 -4.92 51.35 27.02
CA VAL A 9 -4.10 52.43 26.41
C VAL A 9 -2.84 52.76 27.18
N ARG A 10 -1.72 52.57 26.47
CA ARG A 10 -0.39 53.22 26.55
C ARG A 10 0.52 52.77 27.68
N GLY A 11 1.81 52.70 27.42
CA GLY A 11 2.76 53.43 26.61
C GLY A 11 4.07 52.67 26.60
N SER A 12 4.73 52.69 25.50
CA SER A 12 5.80 53.65 25.12
C SER A 12 7.01 53.49 26.01
N GLU A 13 8.17 53.45 25.57
CA GLU A 13 8.98 54.00 24.57
C GLU A 13 10.43 53.55 24.85
N ARG A 14 11.20 53.31 23.80
CA ARG A 14 12.44 53.99 23.50
C ARG A 14 13.58 53.95 24.56
N SER A 15 14.74 53.51 24.21
CA SER A 15 15.83 54.28 23.59
C SER A 15 17.07 53.40 23.59
N LEU A 16 17.68 53.26 22.54
CA LEU A 16 18.70 54.09 21.86
C LEU A 16 20.10 53.86 22.40
N ILE A 17 20.96 53.49 21.43
CA ILE A 17 22.24 54.18 21.15
C ILE A 17 23.33 53.85 22.16
N ALA A 18 24.45 53.50 21.78
CA ALA A 18 25.43 53.84 20.80
C ALA A 18 26.77 53.28 21.27
N LEU A 19 27.52 52.92 20.33
CA LEU A 19 28.70 53.62 19.82
C LEU A 19 30.02 53.30 20.52
N LEU A 20 30.91 52.94 19.64
CA LEU A 20 32.25 53.46 19.38
C LEU A 20 33.29 53.04 20.41
N ALA A 21 34.48 52.74 20.08
CA ALA A 21 35.44 53.03 19.06
C ALA A 21 36.65 52.15 19.34
N ALA A 22 37.30 51.58 18.40
CA ALA A 22 38.50 52.10 17.78
C ALA A 22 39.60 52.63 18.75
N ALA A 23 40.65 51.86 18.81
CA ALA A 23 41.98 52.47 19.00
C ALA A 23 43.04 51.55 18.41
N LEU A 24 43.62 52.05 17.37
CA LEU A 24 44.96 51.87 16.86
C LEU A 24 46.01 52.07 17.93
N ALA A 25 47.15 51.38 17.85
CA ALA A 25 48.50 51.86 17.89
C ALA A 25 49.43 50.69 17.77
N LEU A 26 50.10 50.50 16.66
CA LEU A 26 51.40 51.01 16.29
C LEU A 26 52.57 50.44 17.10
N ALA A 27 53.25 49.60 16.38
CA ALA A 27 54.67 49.62 16.04
C ALA A 27 55.69 49.43 17.15
N ALA A 28 56.55 48.48 16.98
CA ALA A 28 57.96 48.73 16.88
C ALA A 28 58.68 47.47 16.37
N CYS A 29 59.52 47.75 15.41
CA CYS A 29 60.54 46.85 14.84
C CYS A 29 61.59 46.50 15.89
N SER A 30 62.11 45.28 15.80
CA SER A 30 63.52 45.02 15.80
C SER A 30 63.80 43.59 15.46
N GLY A 31 64.61 43.40 14.48
CA GLY A 31 65.13 42.22 13.89
C GLY A 31 66.03 41.39 14.81
N ASP A 32 66.20 40.21 14.47
CA ASP A 32 67.47 39.66 13.98
C ASP A 32 67.37 38.12 13.80
N ARG A 33 67.79 37.72 12.64
CA ARG A 33 68.61 36.56 12.29
C ARG A 33 68.08 35.09 12.46
N PHE A 34 67.90 34.56 11.31
CA PHE A 34 68.48 33.29 10.86
C PHE A 34 68.61 32.15 11.87
N LEU A 35 67.74 31.14 11.69
CA LEU A 35 68.14 29.73 11.53
C LEU A 35 66.95 28.98 10.94
N GLY A 36 67.21 28.32 9.82
CA GLY A 36 66.19 27.60 9.10
C GLY A 36 65.71 26.39 9.87
N ASP A 37 64.40 26.30 9.98
CA ASP A 37 63.71 25.07 10.34
C ASP A 37 62.79 24.73 9.21
N GLN A 38 63.16 23.67 8.48
CA GLN A 38 62.34 23.09 7.44
C GLN A 38 61.16 22.40 8.14
N GLN A 39 60.09 23.14 8.38
CA GLN A 39 58.80 22.51 8.69
C GLN A 39 58.30 21.80 7.45
N SER A 40 58.39 20.48 7.49
CA SER A 40 57.71 19.58 6.57
C SER A 40 56.23 19.95 6.56
N VAL A 41 55.78 20.57 5.48
CA VAL A 41 54.36 20.73 5.17
C VAL A 41 53.79 19.35 4.90
N MET A 42 53.23 18.70 5.90
CA MET A 42 52.41 17.52 5.67
C MET A 42 51.24 17.94 4.77
N PRO A 43 50.99 17.18 3.68
CA PRO A 43 49.79 17.42 2.88
C PRO A 43 48.58 17.20 3.75
N THR A 44 47.80 18.25 4.01
CA THR A 44 46.48 18.15 4.60
C THR A 44 45.61 17.32 3.66
N THR A 45 45.37 16.09 4.03
CA THR A 45 44.35 15.27 3.38
C THR A 45 43.04 16.06 3.39
N PRO A 46 42.35 16.20 2.25
CA PRO A 46 41.05 16.87 2.24
C PRO A 46 40.13 16.13 3.22
N GLN A 47 39.71 16.81 4.25
CA GLN A 47 38.72 16.31 5.18
C GLN A 47 37.45 16.04 4.35
N GLN A 48 37.17 14.77 4.08
CA GLN A 48 35.92 14.36 3.47
C GLN A 48 34.80 14.84 4.39
N THR A 49 34.14 15.90 3.98
CA THR A 49 32.89 16.32 4.62
C THR A 49 31.94 15.15 4.57
N ALA A 50 31.68 14.55 5.72
CA ALA A 50 30.68 13.50 5.85
C ALA A 50 29.39 14.04 5.23
N ALA A 51 28.86 13.30 4.25
CA ALA A 51 27.60 13.66 3.62
C ALA A 51 26.53 13.80 4.71
N ALA A 52 25.75 14.86 4.65
CA ALA A 52 24.66 15.07 5.59
C ALA A 52 23.76 13.82 5.57
N PRO A 53 23.24 13.38 6.73
CA PRO A 53 22.33 12.25 6.77
C PRO A 53 21.14 12.52 5.85
N PRO A 54 20.62 11.49 5.16
CA PRO A 54 19.49 11.66 4.27
C PRO A 54 18.28 12.24 5.05
N PRO A 55 17.44 13.06 4.41
CA PRO A 55 16.26 13.60 5.05
C PRO A 55 15.34 12.46 5.51
N PRO A 56 14.56 12.66 6.59
CA PRO A 56 13.61 11.66 7.06
C PRO A 56 12.57 11.35 5.98
N PRO A 57 12.11 10.09 5.87
CA PRO A 57 11.17 9.68 4.83
C PRO A 57 9.84 10.45 4.95
N THR A 58 9.29 10.81 3.80
CA THR A 58 7.98 11.47 3.68
C THR A 58 6.84 10.55 4.17
N PRO A 59 5.64 11.06 4.45
CA PRO A 59 4.49 10.22 4.76
C PRO A 59 4.18 9.17 3.68
N ALA A 60 4.31 9.53 2.40
CA ALA A 60 4.09 8.61 1.28
C ALA A 60 5.15 7.51 1.23
N GLU A 61 6.41 7.82 1.48
CA GLU A 61 7.48 6.82 1.57
C GLU A 61 7.29 5.88 2.76
N ARG A 62 6.87 6.39 3.92
CA ARG A 62 6.56 5.55 5.08
C ARG A 62 5.40 4.60 4.80
N GLU A 63 4.37 5.07 4.11
CA GLU A 63 3.23 4.23 3.72
C GLU A 63 3.66 3.16 2.72
N HIS A 64 4.46 3.53 1.71
CA HIS A 64 5.05 2.59 0.77
C HIS A 64 5.84 1.49 1.49
N GLN A 65 6.71 1.84 2.44
CA GLN A 65 7.48 0.86 3.22
C GLN A 65 6.59 -0.06 4.07
N ARG A 66 5.52 0.46 4.66
CA ARG A 66 4.55 -0.36 5.40
C ARG A 66 3.85 -1.38 4.48
N ILE A 67 3.46 -0.94 3.28
CA ILE A 67 2.84 -1.81 2.28
C ILE A 67 3.82 -2.91 1.87
N LEU A 68 5.06 -2.56 1.51
CA LEU A 68 6.09 -3.54 1.19
C LEU A 68 6.27 -4.56 2.32
N ALA A 69 6.40 -4.09 3.56
CA ALA A 69 6.55 -4.97 4.71
C ALA A 69 5.34 -5.89 4.93
N ALA A 70 4.12 -5.42 4.65
CA ALA A 70 2.90 -6.20 4.83
C ALA A 70 2.70 -7.27 3.74
N TYR A 71 3.28 -7.08 2.55
CA TYR A 71 3.08 -7.94 1.37
C TYR A 71 4.34 -8.72 0.93
N GLY A 72 5.33 -8.90 1.81
CA GLY A 72 6.53 -9.70 1.52
C GLY A 72 7.58 -8.98 0.67
N GLY A 73 7.51 -7.66 0.59
CA GLY A 73 8.43 -6.84 -0.20
C GLY A 73 7.98 -6.63 -1.64
N ALA A 74 8.84 -5.98 -2.40
CA ALA A 74 8.68 -5.87 -3.85
C ALA A 74 9.00 -7.22 -4.51
N TYR A 75 8.24 -7.56 -5.56
CA TYR A 75 8.54 -8.69 -6.42
C TYR A 75 9.34 -8.18 -7.62
N ASP A 76 10.64 -8.50 -7.64
CA ASP A 76 11.59 -8.00 -8.64
C ASP A 76 11.48 -8.78 -9.95
N ASP A 77 10.60 -8.38 -10.83
CA ASP A 77 10.47 -8.84 -12.20
C ASP A 77 10.23 -7.66 -13.14
N ALA A 78 11.32 -7.15 -13.72
CA ALA A 78 11.27 -5.98 -14.61
C ALA A 78 10.40 -6.20 -15.85
N LYS A 79 10.28 -7.44 -16.35
CA LYS A 79 9.45 -7.77 -17.52
C LYS A 79 7.97 -7.69 -17.16
N LEU A 80 7.56 -8.25 -16.03
CA LEU A 80 6.19 -8.15 -15.54
C LEU A 80 5.83 -6.72 -15.15
N GLU A 81 6.73 -6.01 -14.46
CA GLU A 81 6.51 -4.60 -14.11
C GLU A 81 6.31 -3.74 -15.36
N ALA A 82 7.12 -3.91 -16.39
CA ALA A 82 6.98 -3.21 -17.67
C ALA A 82 5.65 -3.54 -18.37
N ARG A 83 5.19 -4.81 -18.32
CA ARG A 83 3.89 -5.22 -18.86
C ARG A 83 2.75 -4.52 -18.12
N VAL A 84 2.71 -4.60 -16.79
CA VAL A 84 1.68 -3.96 -15.97
C VAL A 84 1.69 -2.44 -16.18
N SER A 85 2.87 -1.82 -16.21
CA SER A 85 3.03 -0.39 -16.47
C SER A 85 2.51 0.00 -17.86
N THR A 86 2.69 -0.84 -18.87
CA THR A 86 2.13 -0.62 -20.21
C THR A 86 0.60 -0.63 -20.19
N VAL A 87 0.00 -1.58 -19.50
CA VAL A 87 -1.46 -1.63 -19.31
C VAL A 87 -1.95 -0.38 -18.60
N VAL A 88 -1.32 -0.02 -17.47
CA VAL A 88 -1.69 1.18 -16.69
C VAL A 88 -1.61 2.45 -17.52
N ASN A 89 -0.52 2.65 -18.27
CA ASN A 89 -0.34 3.85 -19.11
C ASN A 89 -1.43 3.97 -20.20
N ARG A 90 -1.84 2.86 -20.80
CA ARG A 90 -2.96 2.83 -21.76
C ARG A 90 -4.29 3.18 -21.09
N LEU A 91 -4.54 2.66 -19.88
CA LEU A 91 -5.73 2.96 -19.11
C LEU A 91 -5.78 4.44 -18.69
N VAL A 92 -4.66 4.99 -18.23
CA VAL A 92 -4.55 6.42 -17.87
C VAL A 92 -4.89 7.30 -19.07
N ALA A 93 -4.30 7.02 -20.23
CA ALA A 93 -4.55 7.79 -21.45
C ALA A 93 -6.02 7.74 -21.92
N ALA A 94 -6.72 6.64 -21.61
CA ALA A 94 -8.13 6.44 -21.97
C ALA A 94 -9.12 6.87 -20.86
N SER A 95 -8.62 7.26 -19.69
CA SER A 95 -9.43 7.65 -18.54
C SER A 95 -9.90 9.11 -18.63
N ASP A 96 -10.82 9.48 -17.74
CA ASP A 96 -11.28 10.87 -17.60
C ASP A 96 -10.26 11.76 -16.84
N ARG A 97 -9.14 11.16 -16.38
CA ARG A 97 -8.05 11.82 -15.67
C ARG A 97 -6.68 11.41 -16.24
N PRO A 98 -6.38 11.78 -17.50
CA PRO A 98 -5.09 11.46 -18.14
C PRO A 98 -3.89 12.22 -17.52
N ASP A 99 -4.18 13.18 -16.64
CA ASP A 99 -3.19 13.90 -15.83
C ASP A 99 -2.66 13.10 -14.64
N LEU A 100 -3.35 12.02 -14.23
CA LEU A 100 -2.89 11.16 -13.15
C LEU A 100 -1.74 10.26 -13.64
N ALA A 101 -0.66 10.23 -12.88
CA ALA A 101 0.45 9.31 -13.11
C ALA A 101 0.45 8.24 -12.02
N TYR A 102 0.64 6.98 -12.42
CA TYR A 102 0.75 5.87 -11.48
C TYR A 102 2.14 5.25 -11.56
N LYS A 103 2.76 5.07 -10.38
CA LYS A 103 3.95 4.25 -10.23
C LYS A 103 3.51 2.84 -9.83
N VAL A 104 3.77 1.88 -10.70
CA VAL A 104 3.47 0.47 -10.45
C VAL A 104 4.52 -0.13 -9.52
N THR A 105 4.08 -0.96 -8.59
CA THR A 105 4.95 -1.81 -7.75
C THR A 105 4.33 -3.20 -7.68
N LEU A 106 5.08 -4.21 -8.11
CA LEU A 106 4.69 -5.59 -7.93
C LEU A 106 5.02 -6.02 -6.48
N LEU A 107 4.08 -6.73 -5.85
CA LEU A 107 4.21 -7.19 -4.46
C LEU A 107 4.45 -8.70 -4.42
N ASN A 108 5.40 -9.13 -3.57
CA ASN A 108 5.74 -10.54 -3.38
C ASN A 108 4.72 -11.25 -2.46
N SER A 109 3.45 -11.21 -2.83
CA SER A 109 2.39 -11.85 -2.07
C SER A 109 1.60 -12.83 -2.93
N PRO A 110 1.30 -14.05 -2.42
CA PRO A 110 0.42 -15.00 -3.09
C PRO A 110 -1.06 -14.61 -3.00
N ALA A 111 -1.42 -13.67 -2.14
CA ALA A 111 -2.80 -13.17 -2.05
C ALA A 111 -3.21 -12.52 -3.37
N VAL A 112 -4.44 -12.75 -3.80
CA VAL A 112 -5.01 -12.06 -4.98
C VAL A 112 -5.39 -10.67 -4.55
N ASN A 113 -4.58 -9.65 -4.91
CA ASN A 113 -4.87 -8.26 -4.55
C ASN A 113 -4.26 -7.26 -5.54
N ALA A 114 -4.93 -6.11 -5.70
CA ALA A 114 -4.40 -4.88 -6.28
C ALA A 114 -5.07 -3.69 -5.60
N PHE A 115 -4.40 -2.55 -5.55
CA PHE A 115 -4.99 -1.32 -5.04
C PHE A 115 -4.20 -0.09 -5.51
N ALA A 116 -4.91 1.01 -5.71
CA ALA A 116 -4.33 2.29 -6.07
C ALA A 116 -4.49 3.30 -4.93
N LEU A 117 -3.43 4.07 -4.65
CA LEU A 117 -3.48 5.16 -3.69
C LEU A 117 -3.70 6.50 -4.41
N PRO A 118 -4.40 7.45 -3.79
CA PRO A 118 -4.56 8.80 -4.33
C PRO A 118 -3.23 9.53 -4.59
N THR A 119 -2.14 9.06 -3.98
CA THR A 119 -0.77 9.56 -4.15
C THR A 119 -0.10 9.13 -5.45
N GLY A 120 -0.78 8.34 -6.30
CA GLY A 120 -0.24 7.84 -7.57
C GLY A 120 0.60 6.56 -7.43
N GLN A 121 0.48 5.83 -6.32
CA GLN A 121 1.04 4.49 -6.20
C GLN A 121 -0.02 3.46 -6.58
N LEU A 122 0.36 2.46 -7.40
CA LEU A 122 -0.49 1.34 -7.79
C LEU A 122 0.26 0.04 -7.49
N TYR A 123 -0.35 -0.81 -6.68
CA TYR A 123 0.23 -2.06 -6.23
C TYR A 123 -0.52 -3.25 -6.83
N VAL A 124 0.23 -4.26 -7.24
CA VAL A 124 -0.31 -5.50 -7.82
C VAL A 124 0.44 -6.68 -7.24
N THR A 125 -0.25 -7.63 -6.65
CA THR A 125 0.38 -8.84 -6.14
C THR A 125 0.64 -9.86 -7.24
N ARG A 126 1.66 -10.70 -7.06
CA ARG A 126 1.91 -11.84 -7.97
C ARG A 126 0.74 -12.84 -7.97
N GLY A 127 0.00 -12.94 -6.86
CA GLY A 127 -1.20 -13.77 -6.79
C GLY A 127 -2.33 -13.28 -7.71
N LEU A 128 -2.50 -11.97 -7.87
CA LEU A 128 -3.46 -11.40 -8.83
C LEU A 128 -3.00 -11.65 -10.26
N LEU A 129 -1.71 -11.44 -10.56
CA LEU A 129 -1.16 -11.73 -11.89
C LEU A 129 -1.35 -13.20 -12.27
N ALA A 130 -1.18 -14.13 -11.31
CA ALA A 130 -1.39 -15.55 -11.52
C ALA A 130 -2.88 -15.95 -11.72
N LEU A 131 -3.82 -15.15 -11.22
CA LEU A 131 -5.26 -15.41 -11.38
C LEU A 131 -5.83 -14.86 -12.67
N ALA A 132 -5.32 -13.72 -13.15
CA ALA A 132 -5.73 -13.13 -14.41
C ALA A 132 -5.34 -14.05 -15.60
N ASN A 133 -6.18 -14.09 -16.61
CA ASN A 133 -5.98 -14.96 -17.76
C ASN A 133 -5.45 -14.24 -19.00
N ASP A 134 -5.63 -12.93 -19.07
CA ASP A 134 -5.20 -12.09 -20.18
C ASP A 134 -5.04 -10.62 -19.73
N ASP A 135 -4.49 -9.77 -20.61
CA ASP A 135 -4.34 -8.34 -20.33
C ASP A 135 -5.68 -7.62 -20.18
N ALA A 136 -6.77 -8.13 -20.74
CA ALA A 136 -8.10 -7.52 -20.60
C ALA A 136 -8.66 -7.76 -19.19
N GLU A 137 -8.44 -8.93 -18.61
CA GLU A 137 -8.77 -9.21 -17.20
C GLU A 137 -7.90 -8.36 -16.26
N LEU A 138 -6.59 -8.28 -16.51
CA LEU A 138 -5.68 -7.42 -15.75
C LEU A 138 -6.09 -5.95 -15.87
N ALA A 139 -6.35 -5.46 -17.08
CA ALA A 139 -6.79 -4.09 -17.33
C ALA A 139 -8.10 -3.76 -16.61
N SER A 140 -9.03 -4.71 -16.52
CA SER A 140 -10.30 -4.52 -15.84
C SER A 140 -10.12 -4.28 -14.35
N VAL A 141 -9.22 -5.01 -13.68
CA VAL A 141 -8.92 -4.80 -12.27
C VAL A 141 -8.21 -3.47 -12.05
N LEU A 142 -7.20 -3.18 -12.86
CA LEU A 142 -6.43 -1.95 -12.71
C LEU A 142 -7.29 -0.71 -12.98
N SER A 143 -8.19 -0.75 -13.97
CA SER A 143 -9.13 0.34 -14.24
C SER A 143 -10.19 0.48 -13.15
N HIS A 144 -10.61 -0.62 -12.50
CA HIS A 144 -11.48 -0.60 -11.33
C HIS A 144 -10.80 0.14 -10.16
N GLU A 145 -9.53 -0.19 -9.84
CA GLU A 145 -8.76 0.50 -8.81
C GLU A 145 -8.55 2.00 -9.14
N MET A 146 -8.22 2.31 -10.38
CA MET A 146 -8.12 3.69 -10.85
C MET A 146 -9.46 4.42 -10.71
N SER A 147 -10.59 3.75 -10.95
CA SER A 147 -11.93 4.33 -10.82
C SER A 147 -12.24 4.71 -9.37
N HIS A 148 -11.80 3.92 -8.39
CA HIS A 148 -11.90 4.29 -6.97
C HIS A 148 -11.13 5.58 -6.64
N VAL A 149 -9.96 5.78 -7.25
CA VAL A 149 -9.17 7.01 -7.08
C VAL A 149 -9.84 8.20 -7.78
N ILE A 150 -10.29 8.02 -9.04
CA ILE A 150 -10.94 9.05 -9.84
C ILE A 150 -12.24 9.53 -9.19
N ALA A 151 -13.06 8.61 -8.69
CA ALA A 151 -14.31 8.89 -7.99
C ALA A 151 -14.10 9.30 -6.52
N LYS A 152 -12.84 9.31 -6.03
CA LYS A 152 -12.47 9.69 -4.65
C LYS A 152 -13.19 8.87 -3.57
N HIS A 153 -13.45 7.59 -3.83
CA HIS A 153 -14.21 6.72 -2.92
C HIS A 153 -13.57 6.60 -1.53
N ALA A 154 -12.23 6.59 -1.44
CA ALA A 154 -11.53 6.57 -0.16
C ALA A 154 -11.79 7.82 0.68
N ALA A 155 -11.78 9.01 0.06
CA ALA A 155 -12.04 10.27 0.75
C ALA A 155 -13.51 10.38 1.21
N LEU A 156 -14.45 9.95 0.37
CA LEU A 156 -15.88 9.89 0.73
C LEU A 156 -16.11 8.96 1.91
N ARG A 157 -15.46 7.80 1.92
CA ARG A 157 -15.53 6.84 3.03
C ARG A 157 -14.93 7.39 4.32
N GLU A 158 -13.82 8.11 4.24
CA GLU A 158 -13.20 8.76 5.40
C GLU A 158 -14.10 9.83 5.98
N GLU A 159 -14.76 10.64 5.15
CA GLU A 159 -15.71 11.66 5.59
C GLU A 159 -16.96 11.03 6.25
N GLU A 160 -17.50 9.96 5.66
CA GLU A 160 -18.59 9.19 6.25
C GLU A 160 -18.19 8.61 7.63
N ALA A 161 -16.96 8.05 7.73
CA ALA A 161 -16.44 7.53 8.97
C ALA A 161 -16.28 8.60 10.06
N ARG A 162 -15.83 9.79 9.70
CA ARG A 162 -15.73 10.95 10.61
C ARG A 162 -17.12 11.35 11.11
N THR A 163 -18.09 11.45 10.22
CA THR A 163 -19.47 11.81 10.56
C THR A 163 -20.07 10.78 11.52
N VAL A 164 -19.90 9.49 11.27
CA VAL A 164 -20.37 8.42 12.16
C VAL A 164 -19.64 8.44 13.50
N SER A 165 -18.35 8.72 13.52
CA SER A 165 -17.55 8.81 14.76
C SER A 165 -18.06 9.97 15.64
N ILE A 166 -18.32 11.13 15.06
CA ILE A 166 -18.88 12.29 15.75
C ILE A 166 -20.28 11.95 16.29
N THR A 167 -21.14 11.35 15.46
CA THR A 167 -22.49 10.96 15.87
C THR A 167 -22.43 9.90 16.98
N SER A 168 -21.53 8.92 16.90
CA SER A 168 -21.37 7.89 17.94
C SER A 168 -20.85 8.45 19.26
N SER A 169 -19.97 9.46 19.25
CA SER A 169 -19.50 10.11 20.47
C SER A 169 -20.64 10.87 21.16
N VAL A 170 -21.46 11.58 20.38
CA VAL A 170 -22.65 12.28 20.90
C VAL A 170 -23.70 11.28 21.43
N VAL A 171 -23.91 10.17 20.76
CA VAL A 171 -24.83 9.11 21.18
C VAL A 171 -24.34 8.39 22.43
N ASN A 172 -23.03 8.11 22.55
CA ASN A 172 -22.44 7.52 23.75
C ASN A 172 -22.55 8.44 24.98
N ASP A 173 -22.47 9.75 24.78
CA ASP A 173 -22.72 10.72 25.86
C ASP A 173 -24.16 10.77 26.30
N VAL A 174 -25.12 10.32 25.48
CA VAL A 174 -26.57 10.33 25.72
C VAL A 174 -27.11 8.94 26.15
N LEU A 175 -26.45 7.84 25.67
CA LEU A 175 -26.86 6.47 26.00
C LEU A 175 -26.17 5.99 27.28
N SER A 176 -26.99 5.56 28.25
CA SER A 176 -26.54 5.06 29.55
C SER A 176 -25.90 3.66 29.51
N ASP A 177 -25.72 3.03 28.32
CA ASP A 177 -25.16 1.69 28.17
C ASP A 177 -23.86 1.69 27.32
N PRO A 178 -22.69 1.54 27.97
CA PRO A 178 -21.40 1.50 27.29
C PRO A 178 -21.21 0.27 26.36
N GLN A 179 -21.94 -0.83 26.58
CA GLN A 179 -21.81 -2.05 25.77
C GLN A 179 -22.52 -1.93 24.42
N GLU A 180 -23.68 -1.29 24.36
CA GLU A 180 -24.38 -1.00 23.11
C GLU A 180 -23.56 -0.02 22.24
N GLY A 181 -22.96 1.00 22.84
CA GLY A 181 -22.08 1.94 22.15
C GLY A 181 -20.83 1.28 21.56
N ALA A 182 -20.19 0.38 22.31
CA ALA A 182 -19.01 -0.37 21.83
C ALA A 182 -19.37 -1.31 20.67
N LEU A 183 -20.51 -1.97 20.71
CA LEU A 183 -20.99 -2.85 19.63
C LEU A 183 -21.36 -2.07 18.36
N ALA A 184 -21.99 -0.91 18.51
CA ALA A 184 -22.30 -0.02 17.39
C ALA A 184 -21.03 0.52 16.72
N LEU A 185 -20.01 0.89 17.51
CA LEU A 185 -18.71 1.33 17.01
C LEU A 185 -17.96 0.20 16.29
N ALA A 186 -17.99 -1.03 16.81
CA ALA A 186 -17.38 -2.19 16.17
C ALA A 186 -18.06 -2.50 14.82
N ARG A 187 -19.38 -2.48 14.75
CA ARG A 187 -20.15 -2.65 13.51
C ARG A 187 -19.86 -1.56 12.49
N SER A 188 -19.72 -0.31 12.92
CA SER A 188 -19.37 0.80 12.03
C SER A 188 -17.96 0.64 11.47
N LYS A 189 -16.97 0.25 12.30
CA LYS A 189 -15.59 -0.01 11.82
C LYS A 189 -15.54 -1.10 10.75
N ILE A 190 -16.31 -2.18 10.91
CA ILE A 190 -16.39 -3.24 9.90
C ILE A 190 -17.03 -2.71 8.61
N LYS A 191 -18.10 -1.93 8.70
CA LYS A 191 -18.76 -1.31 7.54
C LYS A 191 -17.83 -0.39 6.75
N PHE A 192 -16.90 0.30 7.43
CA PHE A 192 -15.93 1.20 6.78
C PHE A 192 -14.65 0.50 6.28
N ALA A 193 -14.47 -0.79 6.56
CA ALA A 193 -13.34 -1.56 6.04
C ALA A 193 -13.50 -1.89 4.54
N THR A 194 -14.74 -1.91 4.03
CA THR A 194 -15.07 -2.25 2.64
C THR A 194 -15.70 -1.05 1.93
N PHE A 195 -15.59 -1.00 0.60
CA PHE A 195 -16.36 -0.04 -0.19
C PHE A 195 -17.85 -0.38 -0.16
N SER A 196 -18.68 0.65 -0.28
CA SER A 196 -20.12 0.41 -0.37
C SER A 196 -20.47 -0.29 -1.68
N ARG A 197 -21.59 -1.03 -1.67
CA ARG A 197 -22.07 -1.72 -2.88
C ARG A 197 -22.23 -0.77 -4.08
N SER A 198 -22.71 0.45 -3.84
CA SER A 198 -22.86 1.46 -4.89
C SER A 198 -21.52 1.95 -5.45
N GLN A 199 -20.49 2.09 -4.59
CA GLN A 199 -19.14 2.46 -5.01
C GLN A 199 -18.49 1.34 -5.85
N GLU A 200 -18.73 0.07 -5.51
CA GLU A 200 -18.27 -1.06 -6.30
C GLU A 200 -18.90 -1.08 -7.71
N PHE A 201 -20.23 -0.89 -7.82
CA PHE A 201 -20.90 -0.82 -9.10
C PHE A 201 -20.44 0.38 -9.94
N GLN A 202 -20.21 1.53 -9.32
CA GLN A 202 -19.67 2.71 -10.00
C GLN A 202 -18.25 2.46 -10.50
N ALA A 203 -17.39 1.83 -9.69
CA ALA A 203 -16.03 1.51 -10.08
C ALA A 203 -15.99 0.47 -11.21
N ASP A 204 -16.89 -0.54 -11.19
CA ASP A 204 -17.05 -1.50 -12.27
C ASP A 204 -17.47 -0.84 -13.58
N GLU A 205 -18.50 0.02 -13.54
CA GLU A 205 -19.00 0.72 -14.73
C GLU A 205 -17.93 1.61 -15.35
N MET A 206 -17.28 2.43 -14.53
CA MET A 206 -16.20 3.30 -14.97
C MET A 206 -15.01 2.49 -15.49
N GLY A 207 -14.61 1.45 -14.77
CA GLY A 207 -13.49 0.59 -15.12
C GLY A 207 -13.68 -0.12 -16.45
N VAL A 208 -14.85 -0.72 -16.69
CA VAL A 208 -15.19 -1.33 -17.99
C VAL A 208 -15.12 -0.32 -19.12
N GLY A 209 -15.63 0.91 -18.91
CA GLY A 209 -15.56 1.98 -19.89
C GLY A 209 -14.13 2.42 -20.20
N ILE A 210 -13.28 2.57 -19.17
CA ILE A 210 -11.86 2.93 -19.35
C ILE A 210 -11.12 1.81 -20.09
N ALA A 211 -11.28 0.55 -19.69
CA ALA A 211 -10.65 -0.60 -20.34
C ALA A 211 -11.05 -0.71 -21.82
N ALA A 212 -12.34 -0.53 -22.14
CA ALA A 212 -12.84 -0.55 -23.51
C ALA A 212 -12.24 0.58 -24.36
N ARG A 213 -12.20 1.81 -23.84
CA ARG A 213 -11.58 2.96 -24.56
C ARG A 213 -10.07 2.76 -24.74
N ALA A 214 -9.41 2.07 -23.82
CA ALA A 214 -8.01 1.67 -23.91
C ALA A 214 -7.77 0.53 -24.93
N GLY A 215 -8.82 -0.02 -25.55
CA GLY A 215 -8.76 -1.07 -26.56
C GLY A 215 -8.66 -2.49 -26.00
N TYR A 216 -9.01 -2.70 -24.74
CA TYR A 216 -9.14 -4.01 -24.12
C TYR A 216 -10.55 -4.57 -24.28
N ASP A 217 -10.67 -5.92 -24.27
CA ASP A 217 -11.98 -6.58 -24.28
C ASP A 217 -12.81 -6.17 -23.04
N PRO A 218 -13.95 -5.48 -23.21
CA PRO A 218 -14.77 -5.00 -22.09
C PRO A 218 -15.34 -6.14 -21.24
N PHE A 219 -15.40 -7.39 -21.74
CA PHE A 219 -15.82 -8.55 -20.96
C PHE A 219 -14.75 -9.06 -19.98
N GLY A 220 -13.54 -8.51 -20.00
CA GLY A 220 -12.46 -8.83 -19.04
C GLY A 220 -12.92 -8.72 -17.59
N ALA A 221 -13.68 -7.69 -17.24
CA ALA A 221 -14.21 -7.49 -15.89
C ALA A 221 -15.13 -8.65 -15.43
N ALA A 222 -16.06 -9.06 -16.28
CA ALA A 222 -16.98 -10.15 -15.95
C ALA A 222 -16.27 -11.51 -15.85
N ARG A 223 -15.24 -11.74 -16.71
CA ARG A 223 -14.41 -12.94 -16.63
C ARG A 223 -13.58 -12.96 -15.34
N PHE A 224 -12.91 -11.86 -15.00
CA PHE A 224 -12.11 -11.78 -13.80
C PHE A 224 -12.94 -11.94 -12.53
N LEU A 225 -14.08 -11.24 -12.41
CA LEU A 225 -15.02 -11.41 -11.29
C LEU A 225 -15.49 -12.86 -11.14
N THR A 226 -15.71 -13.57 -12.25
CA THR A 226 -16.08 -14.99 -12.23
C THR A 226 -14.92 -15.86 -11.73
N SER A 227 -13.69 -15.61 -12.21
CA SER A 227 -12.48 -16.32 -11.78
C SER A 227 -12.19 -16.08 -10.30
N MET A 228 -12.39 -14.86 -9.85
CA MET A 228 -12.34 -14.50 -8.43
C MET A 228 -13.32 -15.31 -7.60
N GLY A 229 -14.61 -15.34 -7.97
CA GLY A 229 -15.63 -16.11 -7.26
C GLY A 229 -15.25 -17.57 -7.11
N ARG A 230 -14.80 -18.21 -8.21
CA ARG A 230 -14.33 -19.60 -8.20
C ARG A 230 -13.11 -19.81 -7.29
N ASN A 231 -12.18 -18.87 -7.29
CA ASN A 231 -11.01 -18.93 -6.41
C ASN A 231 -11.41 -18.81 -4.93
N ALA A 232 -12.40 -17.98 -4.60
CA ALA A 232 -12.94 -17.88 -3.24
C ALA A 232 -13.60 -19.19 -2.80
N ASP A 233 -14.44 -19.80 -3.66
CA ASP A 233 -15.09 -21.07 -3.37
C ASP A 233 -14.06 -22.19 -3.15
N LEU A 234 -13.00 -22.22 -3.97
CA LEU A 234 -11.92 -23.19 -3.83
C LEU A 234 -11.20 -23.04 -2.48
N ARG A 235 -10.92 -21.80 -2.06
CA ARG A 235 -10.27 -21.52 -0.76
C ARG A 235 -11.18 -21.83 0.42
N ALA A 236 -12.47 -21.55 0.33
CA ALA A 236 -13.46 -21.87 1.36
C ALA A 236 -13.62 -23.38 1.57
N GLY A 237 -13.47 -24.20 0.51
CA GLY A 237 -13.47 -25.66 0.59
C GLY A 237 -12.17 -26.29 1.06
N GLY A 238 -11.07 -25.54 1.11
CA GLY A 238 -9.76 -25.97 1.63
C GLY A 238 -9.66 -25.78 3.15
N ASN A 239 -8.80 -26.58 3.81
CA ASN A 239 -8.55 -26.49 5.25
C ASN A 239 -7.72 -25.23 5.61
N GLY A 240 -8.25 -24.08 5.30
CA GLY A 240 -8.27 -22.85 6.06
C GLY A 240 -7.02 -22.05 6.35
N ALA A 241 -5.80 -22.33 5.89
CA ALA A 241 -4.66 -21.45 6.14
C ALA A 241 -4.71 -20.15 5.30
N ASP A 242 -5.28 -20.20 4.09
CA ASP A 242 -5.33 -19.05 3.16
C ASP A 242 -6.57 -18.15 3.33
N ALA A 243 -7.51 -18.51 4.22
CA ALA A 243 -8.79 -17.80 4.33
C ALA A 243 -8.71 -16.46 5.06
N ARG A 244 -7.58 -16.11 5.66
CA ARG A 244 -7.41 -14.93 6.54
C ARG A 244 -6.54 -13.81 5.99
N SER A 245 -5.79 -14.06 4.92
CA SER A 245 -5.02 -12.98 4.27
C SER A 245 -5.97 -11.96 3.66
N PRO A 246 -5.71 -10.64 3.86
CA PRO A 246 -6.48 -9.59 3.21
C PRO A 246 -6.36 -9.77 1.70
N ASP A 247 -7.39 -10.35 1.09
CA ASP A 247 -7.49 -10.51 -0.35
C ASP A 247 -8.44 -9.46 -0.92
N PHE A 248 -8.46 -9.38 -2.25
CA PHE A 248 -9.33 -8.48 -2.99
C PHE A 248 -10.81 -8.68 -2.67
N PHE A 249 -11.21 -9.91 -2.31
CA PHE A 249 -12.58 -10.23 -1.91
C PHE A 249 -13.04 -9.54 -0.64
N SER A 250 -12.10 -9.35 0.31
CA SER A 250 -12.43 -8.74 1.59
C SER A 250 -12.86 -7.28 1.43
N SER A 251 -12.28 -6.59 0.44
CA SER A 251 -12.58 -5.19 0.12
C SER A 251 -13.54 -5.01 -1.06
N HIS A 252 -13.53 -5.96 -2.03
CA HIS A 252 -14.29 -5.91 -3.29
C HIS A 252 -15.04 -7.22 -3.55
N PRO A 253 -16.15 -7.51 -2.86
CA PRO A 253 -16.86 -8.77 -3.02
C PRO A 253 -17.32 -9.02 -4.46
N ALA A 254 -16.94 -10.17 -5.03
CA ALA A 254 -17.40 -10.61 -6.34
C ALA A 254 -18.80 -11.22 -6.21
N THR A 255 -19.83 -10.43 -6.42
CA THR A 255 -21.20 -10.91 -6.36
C THR A 255 -21.74 -11.25 -7.76
N PRO A 256 -22.69 -12.20 -7.88
CA PRO A 256 -23.33 -12.51 -9.17
C PRO A 256 -23.94 -11.27 -9.85
N GLU A 257 -24.41 -10.31 -9.05
CA GLU A 257 -24.97 -9.07 -9.55
C GLU A 257 -23.90 -8.17 -10.18
N ARG A 258 -22.69 -8.11 -9.61
CA ARG A 258 -21.56 -7.38 -10.22
C ARG A 258 -21.14 -8.01 -11.53
N VAL A 259 -21.02 -9.33 -11.60
CA VAL A 259 -20.74 -10.06 -12.85
C VAL A 259 -21.77 -9.71 -13.94
N LYS A 260 -23.07 -9.76 -13.60
CA LYS A 260 -24.14 -9.42 -14.53
C LYS A 260 -24.11 -7.95 -14.97
N ALA A 261 -23.83 -7.03 -14.04
CA ALA A 261 -23.70 -5.61 -14.33
C ALA A 261 -22.52 -5.35 -15.27
N ALA A 262 -21.35 -5.93 -14.98
CA ALA A 262 -20.16 -5.82 -15.83
C ALA A 262 -20.41 -6.35 -17.24
N GLN A 263 -21.11 -7.49 -17.39
CA GLN A 263 -21.54 -8.00 -18.69
C GLN A 263 -22.48 -7.02 -19.43
N THR A 264 -23.39 -6.38 -18.70
CA THR A 264 -24.33 -5.44 -19.29
C THR A 264 -23.62 -4.18 -19.80
N THR A 265 -22.72 -3.63 -18.99
CA THR A 265 -21.87 -2.50 -19.37
C THR A 265 -20.95 -2.86 -20.54
N ALA A 266 -20.32 -4.06 -20.51
CA ALA A 266 -19.46 -4.51 -21.59
C ALA A 266 -20.16 -4.56 -22.97
N ARG A 267 -21.43 -4.98 -23.00
CA ARG A 267 -22.21 -5.00 -24.26
C ARG A 267 -22.37 -3.61 -24.90
N GLN A 268 -22.32 -2.54 -24.14
CA GLN A 268 -22.41 -1.17 -24.65
C GLN A 268 -21.15 -0.77 -25.42
N TYR A 269 -20.02 -1.40 -25.10
CA TYR A 269 -18.71 -1.12 -25.71
C TYR A 269 -18.26 -2.21 -26.71
N SER A 270 -19.04 -3.30 -26.89
CA SER A 270 -18.63 -4.41 -27.75
C SER A 270 -18.74 -4.06 -29.22
N ALA A 271 -17.60 -4.05 -29.91
CA ALA A 271 -17.56 -4.09 -31.37
C ALA A 271 -17.55 -5.55 -31.89
N PRO A 272 -18.14 -5.85 -33.06
CA PRO A 272 -18.04 -7.19 -33.66
C PRO A 272 -16.58 -7.46 -34.08
N GLY A 273 -15.99 -8.59 -33.65
CA GLY A 273 -14.74 -9.11 -34.21
C GLY A 273 -13.56 -9.36 -33.27
N THR A 274 -13.74 -9.28 -31.94
CA THR A 274 -12.64 -9.32 -30.95
C THR A 274 -12.11 -10.71 -30.59
N GLY A 275 -12.75 -11.83 -31.03
CA GLY A 275 -12.42 -13.17 -30.53
C GLY A 275 -11.01 -13.70 -30.86
N ALA A 276 -10.47 -13.40 -32.05
CA ALA A 276 -9.15 -13.91 -32.47
C ALA A 276 -7.98 -13.11 -31.87
N GLU A 277 -8.19 -11.85 -31.51
CA GLU A 277 -7.20 -11.03 -30.82
C GLU A 277 -7.12 -11.40 -29.32
N ALA A 278 -8.24 -11.70 -28.70
CA ALA A 278 -8.31 -12.14 -27.30
C ALA A 278 -7.54 -13.44 -27.07
N GLU A 279 -7.60 -14.41 -28.01
CA GLU A 279 -6.87 -15.68 -27.88
C GLU A 279 -5.35 -15.51 -28.01
N ARG A 280 -4.87 -14.60 -28.87
CA ARG A 280 -3.44 -14.27 -29.00
C ARG A 280 -2.92 -13.57 -27.74
N ASP A 281 -3.71 -12.72 -27.17
CA ASP A 281 -3.36 -12.00 -25.94
C ASP A 281 -3.27 -12.95 -24.74
N HIS A 282 -4.16 -13.90 -24.59
CA HIS A 282 -4.10 -14.95 -23.56
C HIS A 282 -2.79 -15.74 -23.61
N THR A 283 -2.38 -16.21 -24.77
CA THR A 283 -1.12 -16.97 -24.90
C THR A 283 0.11 -16.09 -24.55
N ALA A 284 0.14 -14.85 -25.02
CA ALA A 284 1.22 -13.92 -24.73
C ALA A 284 1.24 -13.53 -23.22
N TYR A 285 0.07 -13.41 -22.61
CA TYR A 285 -0.03 -13.16 -21.18
C TYR A 285 0.54 -14.32 -20.38
N LEU A 286 0.09 -15.54 -20.60
CA LEU A 286 0.60 -16.72 -19.88
C LEU A 286 2.11 -16.92 -20.07
N ALA A 287 2.62 -16.73 -21.28
CA ALA A 287 4.06 -16.80 -21.54
C ALA A 287 4.86 -15.71 -20.79
N SER A 288 4.22 -14.59 -20.41
CA SER A 288 4.87 -13.55 -19.61
C SER A 288 4.98 -13.92 -18.14
N LEU A 289 4.15 -14.85 -17.66
CA LEU A 289 4.17 -15.36 -16.28
C LEU A 289 5.18 -16.50 -16.07
N ASP A 290 5.91 -16.91 -17.10
CA ASP A 290 6.90 -17.98 -16.97
C ASP A 290 7.97 -17.59 -15.95
N GLY A 291 8.16 -18.42 -14.92
CA GLY A 291 9.06 -18.15 -13.80
C GLY A 291 8.40 -17.42 -12.62
N LEU A 292 7.13 -16.98 -12.74
CA LEU A 292 6.40 -16.39 -11.62
C LEU A 292 6.28 -17.40 -10.46
N VAL A 293 6.67 -16.98 -9.26
CA VAL A 293 6.48 -17.80 -8.05
C VAL A 293 5.00 -17.92 -7.74
N TYR A 294 4.44 -19.13 -7.86
CA TYR A 294 3.03 -19.40 -7.55
C TYR A 294 2.88 -19.90 -6.11
N GLY A 295 1.88 -19.36 -5.38
CA GLY A 295 1.63 -19.74 -3.99
C GLY A 295 2.64 -19.14 -3.00
N GLU A 296 2.95 -19.87 -1.93
CA GLU A 296 3.88 -19.42 -0.88
C GLU A 296 5.32 -19.32 -1.42
N ASP A 297 6.07 -18.32 -0.96
CA ASP A 297 7.47 -18.14 -1.35
C ASP A 297 8.39 -19.00 -0.45
N PRO A 298 9.32 -19.80 -1.03
CA PRO A 298 10.33 -20.52 -0.27
C PRO A 298 11.15 -19.65 0.69
N ILE A 299 11.27 -18.36 0.37
CA ILE A 299 12.01 -17.38 1.20
C ILE A 299 11.28 -17.11 2.52
N GLU A 300 9.96 -17.15 2.50
CA GLU A 300 9.11 -16.92 3.67
C GLU A 300 8.73 -18.22 4.40
N GLY A 301 8.97 -19.37 3.76
CA GLY A 301 8.61 -20.68 4.28
C GLY A 301 7.19 -21.12 3.95
N TYR A 302 6.80 -22.29 4.42
CA TYR A 302 5.54 -22.95 4.09
C TYR A 302 4.79 -23.42 5.32
N VAL A 303 3.47 -23.28 5.32
CA VAL A 303 2.58 -23.91 6.28
C VAL A 303 1.93 -25.15 5.67
N ARG A 304 2.00 -26.28 6.36
CA ARG A 304 1.33 -27.53 6.00
C ARG A 304 0.62 -28.10 7.23
N GLY A 305 -0.66 -27.79 7.33
CA GLY A 305 -1.44 -28.04 8.54
C GLY A 305 -0.85 -27.28 9.74
N ARG A 306 -0.44 -27.98 10.80
CA ARG A 306 0.19 -27.39 11.98
C ARG A 306 1.73 -27.28 11.87
N ARG A 307 2.31 -27.69 10.74
CA ARG A 307 3.76 -27.67 10.54
C ARG A 307 4.18 -26.49 9.70
N PHE A 308 5.13 -25.72 10.19
CA PHE A 308 5.86 -24.71 9.46
C PHE A 308 7.22 -25.26 9.01
N LEU A 309 7.60 -24.98 7.76
CA LEU A 309 8.88 -25.35 7.17
C LEU A 309 9.50 -24.11 6.54
N HIS A 310 10.74 -23.84 6.90
CA HIS A 310 11.52 -22.77 6.27
C HIS A 310 12.74 -23.33 5.56
N PRO A 311 12.65 -23.63 4.25
CA PRO A 311 13.72 -24.32 3.52
C PRO A 311 15.04 -23.55 3.52
N LYS A 312 14.96 -22.22 3.36
CA LYS A 312 16.16 -21.37 3.27
C LYS A 312 16.91 -21.25 4.60
N LEU A 313 16.20 -21.18 5.72
CA LEU A 313 16.81 -21.15 7.05
C LEU A 313 17.04 -22.54 7.64
N GLY A 314 16.55 -23.59 6.97
CA GLY A 314 16.81 -24.99 7.35
C GLY A 314 16.15 -25.43 8.64
N PHE A 315 15.01 -24.84 9.04
CA PHE A 315 14.31 -25.24 10.24
C PHE A 315 12.83 -25.56 9.98
N THR A 316 12.24 -26.26 10.93
CA THR A 316 10.80 -26.57 10.95
C THR A 316 10.33 -26.60 12.39
N PHE A 317 9.06 -26.25 12.60
CA PHE A 317 8.40 -26.50 13.88
C PHE A 317 6.97 -26.98 13.66
N THR A 318 6.39 -27.61 14.66
CA THR A 318 4.99 -28.07 14.65
C THR A 318 4.27 -27.41 15.81
N ALA A 319 3.20 -26.68 15.50
CA ALA A 319 2.35 -26.08 16.52
C ALA A 319 1.61 -27.15 17.34
N PRO A 320 1.28 -26.88 18.61
CA PRO A 320 0.49 -27.79 19.45
C PRO A 320 -0.87 -28.13 18.81
N ASP A 321 -1.53 -29.18 19.34
CA ASP A 321 -2.85 -29.57 18.87
C ASP A 321 -3.87 -28.43 19.05
N GLY A 322 -4.77 -28.30 18.08
CA GLY A 322 -5.80 -27.26 18.04
C GLY A 322 -5.33 -25.89 17.54
N PHE A 323 -4.06 -25.75 17.12
CA PHE A 323 -3.59 -24.53 16.48
C PHE A 323 -3.72 -24.58 14.97
N THR A 324 -4.18 -23.47 14.40
CA THR A 324 -4.09 -23.19 12.97
C THR A 324 -2.98 -22.16 12.75
N LEU A 325 -2.04 -22.46 11.84
CA LEU A 325 -0.94 -21.57 11.49
C LEU A 325 -1.26 -20.73 10.27
N GLU A 326 -0.81 -19.49 10.30
CA GLU A 326 -0.81 -18.55 9.18
C GLU A 326 0.62 -18.01 8.98
N ASN A 327 1.15 -18.13 7.76
CA ASN A 327 2.42 -17.54 7.39
C ASN A 327 2.19 -16.15 6.81
N THR A 328 2.69 -15.13 7.48
CA THR A 328 2.66 -13.75 7.01
C THR A 328 4.07 -13.32 6.62
N ALA A 329 4.20 -12.23 5.87
CA ALA A 329 5.50 -11.67 5.51
C ALA A 329 6.39 -11.27 6.71
N GLN A 330 5.82 -11.13 7.90
CA GLN A 330 6.54 -10.66 9.10
C GLN A 330 6.73 -11.73 10.16
N ALA A 331 5.84 -12.72 10.24
CA ALA A 331 5.85 -13.73 11.28
C ALA A 331 4.93 -14.90 10.92
N VAL A 332 5.18 -16.05 11.51
CA VAL A 332 4.19 -17.13 11.54
C VAL A 332 3.31 -16.94 12.77
N LEU A 333 2.03 -16.80 12.53
CA LEU A 333 1.02 -16.65 13.57
C LEU A 333 0.27 -17.96 13.76
N GLY A 334 -0.08 -18.29 14.98
CA GLY A 334 -0.91 -19.44 15.30
C GLY A 334 -2.04 -19.02 16.23
N LEU A 335 -3.25 -19.50 15.91
CA LEU A 335 -4.41 -19.33 16.78
C LEU A 335 -4.97 -20.70 17.13
N LYS A 336 -5.27 -20.90 18.41
CA LYS A 336 -5.94 -22.10 18.90
C LYS A 336 -7.43 -22.02 18.61
N ASP A 337 -8.03 -23.15 18.31
CA ASP A 337 -9.47 -23.26 18.17
C ASP A 337 -10.18 -22.68 19.42
N GLY A 338 -11.14 -21.77 19.19
CA GLY A 338 -11.76 -21.00 20.26
C GLY A 338 -11.09 -19.67 20.60
N GLY A 339 -9.92 -19.34 20.01
CA GLY A 339 -9.32 -18.00 20.04
C GLY A 339 -8.68 -17.56 21.37
N ASN A 340 -8.52 -18.47 22.34
CA ASN A 340 -8.03 -18.15 23.70
C ASN A 340 -6.50 -18.19 23.85
N GLU A 341 -5.80 -18.79 22.90
CA GLU A 341 -4.34 -18.93 22.91
C GLU A 341 -3.80 -18.56 21.53
N ALA A 342 -2.70 -17.82 21.51
CA ALA A 342 -2.01 -17.41 20.30
C ALA A 342 -0.53 -17.77 20.38
N LEU A 343 0.06 -18.02 19.22
CA LEU A 343 1.49 -18.28 19.03
C LEU A 343 2.01 -17.33 17.96
N ARG A 344 3.21 -16.82 18.18
CA ARG A 344 3.95 -16.01 17.19
C ARG A 344 5.38 -16.54 17.09
N LEU A 345 5.81 -16.87 15.87
CA LEU A 345 7.20 -17.11 15.54
C LEU A 345 7.69 -15.98 14.66
N ASP A 346 8.76 -15.35 15.09
CA ASP A 346 9.35 -14.18 14.42
C ASP A 346 10.87 -14.33 14.34
N ALA A 347 11.50 -13.67 13.37
CA ALA A 347 12.95 -13.57 13.26
C ALA A 347 13.42 -12.23 13.84
N VAL A 348 14.36 -12.28 14.77
CA VAL A 348 14.97 -11.10 15.37
C VAL A 348 16.40 -10.98 14.86
N HIS A 349 16.78 -9.79 14.42
CA HIS A 349 18.18 -9.52 14.14
C HIS A 349 18.93 -9.31 15.47
N VAL A 350 19.84 -10.23 15.76
CA VAL A 350 20.75 -10.09 16.91
C VAL A 350 22.03 -9.45 16.39
N PRO A 351 22.44 -8.26 16.91
CA PRO A 351 23.72 -7.67 16.55
C PRO A 351 24.86 -8.64 16.84
N ALA A 352 25.87 -8.67 15.97
CA ALA A 352 27.00 -9.62 16.08
C ALA A 352 27.77 -9.52 17.40
N GLU A 353 27.60 -8.44 18.15
CA GLU A 353 28.24 -8.17 19.45
C GLU A 353 27.42 -8.64 20.65
N GLN A 354 26.20 -9.10 20.45
CA GLN A 354 25.34 -9.68 21.51
C GLN A 354 25.34 -11.21 21.44
N SER A 355 25.77 -11.87 22.49
CA SER A 355 25.53 -13.30 22.64
C SER A 355 24.07 -13.57 23.01
N LEU A 356 23.48 -14.61 22.41
CA LEU A 356 22.16 -15.14 22.77
C LEU A 356 22.17 -15.66 24.23
#